data_8ba3b775b4caed577e20be18d37ccf35
#
_entry.id   8ba3b775b4caed577e20be18d37ccf35
#
_cell.length_a   1.000
_cell.length_b   1.000
_cell.length_c   1.000
_cell.angle_alpha   90.00
_cell.angle_beta   90.00
_cell.angle_gamma   90.00
#
_symmetry.space_group_name_H-M   'P 1'
#
loop_
_entity.id
_entity.type
_entity.pdbx_description
1 polymer ?
#
loop_
_entity_poly.entity_id
_entity_poly.type
_entity_poly.pdbx_seq_one_letter_code
_entity_poly.pdbx_strand_id
1 'polypeptide(L)'
;PVAHSFPSRRSSDRLIEIRQQILDRFPDFKFYGEREETMESTVSRGFYAAPSSYDRKQKELTHLHEVEVPANSKEIDKARSYGDLKENAEYKAAMEHQAELNRRAGELKNDLERVRIVNPKDVDPSTVSFGTRVTLKDLKEEKEVVYSILGPWESNPDKGIINYQSPLGKKLYNHKPGDELTFEINEREYKYRIEKIEVAEFK
;
A
#
# COMPACT_ATOMS: atom_id res chain seq x y z
N PRO A 1 -41.00 2.33 17.16
CA PRO A 1 -39.66 2.87 16.88
C PRO A 1 -38.73 2.37 17.97
N VAL A 2 -37.88 1.43 17.59
CA VAL A 2 -36.87 0.89 18.50
C VAL A 2 -35.67 1.82 18.39
N ALA A 3 -35.43 2.61 19.43
CA ALA A 3 -34.24 3.44 19.55
C ALA A 3 -33.05 2.53 19.81
N HIS A 4 -32.13 2.44 18.84
CA HIS A 4 -30.80 1.86 19.08
C HIS A 4 -29.98 2.86 19.90
N SER A 5 -29.91 2.64 21.22
CA SER A 5 -29.03 3.39 22.09
C SER A 5 -27.58 2.92 21.84
N PHE A 6 -26.72 3.84 21.38
CA PHE A 6 -25.28 3.61 21.34
C PHE A 6 -24.75 3.37 22.76
N PRO A 7 -23.83 2.40 22.97
CA PRO A 7 -23.25 2.17 24.28
C PRO A 7 -22.51 3.42 24.76
N SER A 8 -22.77 3.81 26.01
CA SER A 8 -22.11 4.95 26.67
C SER A 8 -20.60 4.69 26.80
N ARG A 9 -19.76 5.76 26.85
CA ARG A 9 -18.28 5.66 27.04
C ARG A 9 -17.88 4.69 28.16
N ARG A 10 -18.62 4.66 29.28
CA ARG A 10 -18.39 3.72 30.41
C ARG A 10 -18.55 2.23 30.05
N SER A 11 -19.40 1.88 29.08
CA SER A 11 -19.55 0.48 28.64
C SER A 11 -18.39 0.03 27.75
N SER A 12 -17.82 0.93 26.95
CA SER A 12 -16.66 0.62 26.12
C SER A 12 -15.41 0.35 26.96
N ASP A 13 -15.16 1.17 27.99
CA ASP A 13 -14.01 1.00 28.88
C ASP A 13 -14.08 -0.32 29.65
N ARG A 14 -15.27 -0.70 30.10
CA ARG A 14 -15.51 -1.97 30.81
C ARG A 14 -15.32 -3.20 29.92
N LEU A 15 -15.67 -3.10 28.63
CA LEU A 15 -15.42 -4.18 27.67
C LEU A 15 -13.94 -4.36 27.38
N ILE A 16 -13.17 -3.27 27.30
CA ILE A 16 -11.71 -3.30 27.13
C ILE A 16 -11.05 -3.97 28.33
N GLU A 17 -11.49 -3.63 29.54
CA GLU A 17 -10.96 -4.18 30.79
C GLU A 17 -11.24 -5.70 30.94
N ILE A 18 -12.46 -6.14 30.63
CA ILE A 18 -12.84 -7.56 30.59
C ILE A 18 -12.01 -8.32 29.55
N ARG A 19 -11.82 -7.73 28.37
CA ARG A 19 -11.01 -8.33 27.31
C ARG A 19 -9.56 -8.53 27.77
N GLN A 20 -8.98 -7.54 28.43
CA GLN A 20 -7.61 -7.63 28.94
C GLN A 20 -7.50 -8.73 29.99
N GLN A 21 -8.43 -8.83 30.93
CA GLN A 21 -8.44 -9.88 31.97
C GLN A 21 -8.55 -11.30 31.37
N ILE A 22 -9.28 -11.46 30.27
CA ILE A 22 -9.36 -12.75 29.58
C ILE A 22 -8.03 -13.10 28.90
N LEU A 23 -7.40 -12.15 28.22
CA LEU A 23 -6.10 -12.36 27.57
C LEU A 23 -4.96 -12.60 28.56
N ASP A 24 -4.97 -11.93 29.72
CA ASP A 24 -3.98 -12.15 30.78
C ASP A 24 -4.07 -13.58 31.36
N ARG A 25 -5.28 -14.15 31.37
CA ARG A 25 -5.50 -15.51 31.92
C ARG A 25 -5.39 -16.61 30.86
N PHE A 26 -5.69 -16.26 29.60
CA PHE A 26 -5.68 -17.15 28.44
C PHE A 26 -5.04 -16.43 27.25
N PRO A 27 -3.69 -16.41 27.15
CA PRO A 27 -2.99 -15.64 26.11
C PRO A 27 -3.37 -16.02 24.68
N ASP A 28 -3.75 -17.28 24.45
CA ASP A 28 -4.13 -17.80 23.13
C ASP A 28 -5.65 -17.72 22.85
N PHE A 29 -6.42 -17.06 23.73
CA PHE A 29 -7.87 -16.97 23.56
C PHE A 29 -8.22 -16.02 22.41
N LYS A 30 -8.94 -16.53 21.41
CA LYS A 30 -9.44 -15.75 20.26
C LYS A 30 -10.91 -15.39 20.48
N PHE A 31 -11.24 -14.10 20.46
CA PHE A 31 -12.63 -13.65 20.57
C PHE A 31 -13.38 -13.92 19.28
N TYR A 32 -14.66 -14.28 19.38
CA TYR A 32 -15.52 -14.45 18.21
C TYR A 32 -15.61 -13.14 17.41
N GLY A 33 -15.22 -13.18 16.14
CA GLY A 33 -15.15 -11.99 15.27
C GLY A 33 -13.76 -11.38 15.14
N GLU A 34 -12.75 -11.78 15.91
CA GLU A 34 -11.36 -11.51 15.59
C GLU A 34 -10.95 -12.35 14.38
N ARG A 35 -11.02 -11.74 13.22
CA ARG A 35 -10.36 -12.32 12.04
C ARG A 35 -8.85 -12.24 12.28
N GLU A 36 -8.14 -13.35 12.08
CA GLU A 36 -6.70 -13.26 11.82
C GLU A 36 -6.54 -12.21 10.73
N GLU A 37 -5.66 -11.24 10.92
CA GLU A 37 -5.29 -10.30 9.86
C GLU A 37 -4.53 -11.09 8.79
N THR A 38 -5.29 -11.86 8.01
CA THR A 38 -4.78 -12.47 6.80
C THR A 38 -4.43 -11.36 5.82
N MET A 39 -3.43 -11.60 4.99
CA MET A 39 -2.96 -10.63 3.98
C MET A 39 -4.09 -10.02 3.14
N GLU A 40 -5.23 -10.70 3.00
CA GLU A 40 -6.43 -10.22 2.30
C GLU A 40 -7.16 -9.08 3.02
N SER A 41 -7.10 -8.99 4.37
CA SER A 41 -7.71 -7.88 5.10
C SER A 41 -6.94 -6.55 4.93
N THR A 42 -5.68 -6.61 4.52
CA THR A 42 -4.85 -5.43 4.25
C THR A 42 -5.24 -4.74 2.92
N VAL A 43 -5.78 -5.49 1.98
CA VAL A 43 -6.20 -4.97 0.66
C VAL A 43 -7.39 -4.01 0.77
N SER A 44 -8.24 -4.15 1.80
CA SER A 44 -9.39 -3.24 2.02
C SER A 44 -9.06 -1.98 2.83
N ARG A 45 -7.90 -1.91 3.47
CA ARG A 45 -7.46 -0.79 4.32
C ARG A 45 -6.51 0.10 3.57
N GLY A 46 -6.88 0.90 2.62
CA GLY A 46 -6.04 1.93 1.99
C GLY A 46 -4.50 1.78 2.19
N PHE A 47 -3.74 2.57 1.52
CA PHE A 47 -2.28 2.57 1.63
C PHE A 47 -1.75 4.00 1.73
N TYR A 48 -0.48 4.14 2.16
CA TYR A 48 0.18 5.44 2.27
C TYR A 48 0.95 5.78 1.00
N ALA A 49 0.92 7.05 0.60
CA ALA A 49 1.72 7.58 -0.49
C ALA A 49 2.18 9.02 -0.21
N ALA A 50 3.21 9.44 -0.95
CA ALA A 50 3.70 10.80 -0.96
C ALA A 50 2.76 11.75 -1.73
N PRO A 51 2.70 13.04 -1.39
CA PRO A 51 1.88 14.03 -2.11
C PRO A 51 2.16 14.07 -3.61
N SER A 52 3.44 14.10 -4.00
CA SER A 52 3.82 14.13 -5.42
C SER A 52 3.40 12.88 -6.20
N SER A 53 3.36 11.72 -5.54
CA SER A 53 2.88 10.48 -6.16
C SER A 53 1.38 10.52 -6.36
N TYR A 54 0.63 11.08 -5.40
CA TYR A 54 -0.80 11.31 -5.55
C TYR A 54 -1.09 12.23 -6.74
N ASP A 55 -0.43 13.38 -6.82
CA ASP A 55 -0.61 14.34 -7.92
C ASP A 55 -0.27 13.72 -9.28
N ARG A 56 0.78 12.91 -9.34
CA ARG A 56 1.16 12.18 -10.55
C ARG A 56 0.08 11.20 -10.98
N LYS A 57 -0.48 10.43 -10.04
CA LYS A 57 -1.54 9.46 -10.31
C LYS A 57 -2.87 10.12 -10.68
N GLN A 58 -3.18 11.26 -10.08
CA GLN A 58 -4.34 12.04 -10.45
C GLN A 58 -4.22 12.60 -11.88
N LYS A 59 -3.05 13.12 -12.25
CA LYS A 59 -2.77 13.56 -13.63
C LYS A 59 -2.83 12.42 -14.63
N GLU A 60 -2.35 11.23 -14.25
CA GLU A 60 -2.43 10.01 -15.07
C GLU A 60 -3.90 9.65 -15.35
N LEU A 61 -4.76 9.67 -14.33
CA LEU A 61 -6.19 9.41 -14.49
C LEU A 61 -6.87 10.44 -15.40
N THR A 62 -6.54 11.74 -15.21
CA THR A 62 -7.05 12.82 -16.06
C THR A 62 -6.62 12.62 -17.52
N HIS A 63 -5.36 12.28 -17.76
CA HIS A 63 -4.84 12.00 -19.10
C HIS A 63 -5.55 10.82 -19.77
N LEU A 64 -5.80 9.74 -19.04
CA LEU A 64 -6.57 8.60 -19.56
C LEU A 64 -7.97 9.04 -20.02
N HIS A 65 -8.68 9.81 -19.20
CA HIS A 65 -10.05 10.24 -19.54
C HIS A 65 -10.13 11.30 -20.63
N GLU A 66 -9.20 12.26 -20.66
CA GLU A 66 -9.29 13.41 -21.55
C GLU A 66 -8.56 13.19 -22.87
N VAL A 67 -7.60 12.27 -22.92
CA VAL A 67 -6.75 12.06 -24.11
C VAL A 67 -6.88 10.63 -24.65
N GLU A 68 -6.54 9.60 -23.85
CA GLU A 68 -6.42 8.24 -24.38
C GLU A 68 -7.79 7.64 -24.72
N VAL A 69 -8.79 7.75 -23.84
CA VAL A 69 -10.14 7.22 -24.10
C VAL A 69 -10.80 7.90 -25.32
N PRO A 70 -10.80 9.22 -25.48
CA PRO A 70 -11.34 9.86 -26.68
C PRO A 70 -10.56 9.52 -27.96
N ALA A 71 -9.24 9.37 -27.88
CA ALA A 71 -8.42 8.95 -29.03
C ALA A 71 -8.82 7.54 -29.50
N ASN A 72 -8.93 6.59 -28.58
CA ASN A 72 -9.34 5.24 -28.89
C ASN A 72 -10.79 5.16 -29.40
N SER A 73 -11.69 6.01 -28.90
CA SER A 73 -13.06 6.09 -29.43
C SER A 73 -13.08 6.46 -30.92
N LYS A 74 -12.19 7.37 -31.36
CA LYS A 74 -12.04 7.72 -32.77
C LYS A 74 -11.48 6.56 -33.60
N GLU A 75 -10.57 5.76 -33.03
CA GLU A 75 -10.05 4.55 -33.68
C GLU A 75 -11.15 3.50 -33.88
N ILE A 76 -12.01 3.31 -32.87
CA ILE A 76 -13.18 2.43 -32.96
C ILE A 76 -14.12 2.91 -34.08
N ASP A 77 -14.44 4.19 -34.14
CA ASP A 77 -15.32 4.75 -35.18
C ASP A 77 -14.71 4.61 -36.59
N LYS A 78 -13.41 4.83 -36.71
CA LYS A 78 -12.67 4.62 -37.95
C LYS A 78 -12.72 3.16 -38.39
N ALA A 79 -12.44 2.24 -37.47
CA ALA A 79 -12.49 0.80 -37.75
C ALA A 79 -13.89 0.33 -38.15
N ARG A 80 -14.95 0.88 -37.54
CA ARG A 80 -16.34 0.62 -37.95
C ARG A 80 -16.63 1.03 -39.40
N SER A 81 -16.04 2.11 -39.89
CA SER A 81 -16.28 2.59 -41.22
C SER A 81 -15.79 1.67 -42.34
N TYR A 82 -14.89 0.74 -42.03
CA TYR A 82 -14.35 -0.25 -42.96
C TYR A 82 -15.30 -1.43 -43.26
N GLY A 83 -16.43 -1.56 -42.55
CA GLY A 83 -17.41 -2.64 -42.72
C GLY A 83 -16.99 -3.92 -42.00
N ASP A 84 -17.70 -5.00 -42.28
CA ASP A 84 -17.61 -6.35 -41.69
C ASP A 84 -16.93 -6.44 -40.31
N LEU A 85 -17.69 -6.06 -39.28
CA LEU A 85 -17.19 -5.96 -37.89
C LEU A 85 -16.73 -7.32 -37.32
N LYS A 86 -17.19 -8.44 -37.86
CA LYS A 86 -16.85 -9.77 -37.33
C LYS A 86 -15.43 -10.21 -37.70
N GLU A 87 -14.97 -9.82 -38.87
CA GLU A 87 -13.64 -10.17 -39.36
C GLU A 87 -12.64 -8.98 -39.27
N ASN A 88 -13.11 -7.81 -38.85
CA ASN A 88 -12.29 -6.61 -38.74
C ASN A 88 -11.35 -6.69 -37.51
N ALA A 89 -10.10 -7.04 -37.76
CA ALA A 89 -9.07 -7.15 -36.75
C ALA A 89 -8.77 -5.80 -36.06
N GLU A 90 -8.83 -4.68 -36.80
CA GLU A 90 -8.61 -3.33 -36.24
C GLU A 90 -9.72 -2.95 -35.25
N TYR A 91 -10.98 -3.29 -35.56
CA TYR A 91 -12.10 -3.05 -34.65
C TYR A 91 -11.95 -3.88 -33.35
N LYS A 92 -11.58 -5.14 -33.45
CA LYS A 92 -11.35 -6.00 -32.26
C LYS A 92 -10.22 -5.45 -31.40
N ALA A 93 -9.07 -5.08 -32.00
CA ALA A 93 -7.94 -4.49 -31.29
C ALA A 93 -8.30 -3.19 -30.57
N ALA A 94 -9.05 -2.30 -31.25
CA ALA A 94 -9.48 -1.02 -30.66
C ALA A 94 -10.48 -1.24 -29.49
N MET A 95 -11.34 -2.25 -29.57
CA MET A 95 -12.25 -2.62 -28.47
C MET A 95 -11.52 -3.23 -27.28
N GLU A 96 -10.51 -4.08 -27.52
CA GLU A 96 -9.64 -4.63 -26.45
C GLU A 96 -8.86 -3.50 -25.77
N HIS A 97 -8.32 -2.57 -26.55
CA HIS A 97 -7.65 -1.38 -25.99
C HIS A 97 -8.60 -0.52 -25.15
N GLN A 98 -9.85 -0.32 -25.59
CA GLN A 98 -10.87 0.39 -24.80
C GLN A 98 -11.13 -0.30 -23.44
N ALA A 99 -11.23 -1.63 -23.45
CA ALA A 99 -11.43 -2.39 -22.22
C ALA A 99 -10.25 -2.22 -21.25
N GLU A 100 -9.02 -2.24 -21.76
CA GLU A 100 -7.81 -2.05 -20.97
C GLU A 100 -7.73 -0.61 -20.39
N LEU A 101 -8.02 0.42 -21.18
CA LEU A 101 -8.06 1.81 -20.71
C LEU A 101 -9.10 1.99 -19.59
N ASN A 102 -10.28 1.41 -19.75
CA ASN A 102 -11.32 1.48 -18.74
C ASN A 102 -10.92 0.73 -17.45
N ARG A 103 -10.29 -0.45 -17.57
CA ARG A 103 -9.76 -1.20 -16.44
C ARG A 103 -8.72 -0.39 -15.67
N ARG A 104 -7.74 0.19 -16.37
CA ARG A 104 -6.68 1.02 -15.79
C ARG A 104 -7.23 2.27 -15.11
N ALA A 105 -8.19 2.94 -15.74
CA ALA A 105 -8.87 4.10 -15.14
C ALA A 105 -9.63 3.72 -13.86
N GLY A 106 -10.32 2.58 -13.87
CA GLY A 106 -11.03 2.06 -12.70
C GLY A 106 -10.08 1.73 -11.54
N GLU A 107 -8.95 1.09 -11.81
CA GLU A 107 -7.92 0.77 -10.80
C GLU A 107 -7.32 2.06 -10.20
N LEU A 108 -6.89 3.01 -11.04
CA LEU A 108 -6.36 4.29 -10.57
C LEU A 108 -7.36 5.06 -9.71
N LYS A 109 -8.63 5.09 -10.13
CA LYS A 109 -9.70 5.74 -9.35
C LYS A 109 -9.86 5.09 -7.98
N ASN A 110 -9.96 3.76 -7.93
CA ASN A 110 -10.08 3.02 -6.68
C ASN A 110 -8.87 3.25 -5.75
N ASP A 111 -7.67 3.31 -6.31
CA ASP A 111 -6.45 3.56 -5.54
C ASP A 111 -6.43 4.99 -4.98
N LEU A 112 -6.79 6.00 -5.79
CA LEU A 112 -6.88 7.40 -5.37
C LEU A 112 -7.93 7.62 -4.28
N GLU A 113 -9.03 6.85 -4.26
CA GLU A 113 -10.07 6.92 -3.23
C GLU A 113 -9.61 6.31 -1.89
N ARG A 114 -8.66 5.37 -1.92
CA ARG A 114 -8.20 4.63 -0.72
C ARG A 114 -6.86 5.08 -0.18
N VAL A 115 -6.09 5.81 -0.95
CA VAL A 115 -4.76 6.27 -0.55
C VAL A 115 -4.84 7.32 0.55
N ARG A 116 -3.90 7.26 1.50
CA ARG A 116 -3.70 8.26 2.54
C ARG A 116 -2.38 8.98 2.27
N ILE A 117 -2.47 10.29 2.10
CA ILE A 117 -1.31 11.13 1.83
C ILE A 117 -0.59 11.41 3.15
N VAL A 118 0.71 11.17 3.17
CA VAL A 118 1.58 11.47 4.32
C VAL A 118 2.61 12.52 3.90
N ASN A 119 2.67 13.62 4.64
CA ASN A 119 3.69 14.64 4.42
C ASN A 119 4.96 14.31 5.21
N PRO A 120 6.16 14.67 4.71
CA PRO A 120 7.42 14.45 5.44
C PRO A 120 7.44 15.05 6.86
N LYS A 121 6.69 16.12 7.09
CA LYS A 121 6.59 16.79 8.40
C LYS A 121 5.84 15.99 9.45
N ASP A 122 4.99 15.06 9.01
CA ASP A 122 4.13 14.25 9.87
C ASP A 122 4.76 12.89 10.22
N VAL A 123 5.98 12.63 9.71
CA VAL A 123 6.69 11.38 9.92
C VAL A 123 7.46 11.41 11.24
N ASP A 124 7.20 10.43 12.10
CA ASP A 124 7.94 10.21 13.34
C ASP A 124 9.10 9.23 13.08
N PRO A 125 10.37 9.64 13.22
CA PRO A 125 11.54 8.77 13.04
C PRO A 125 11.88 7.94 14.27
N SER A 126 11.04 7.90 15.31
CA SER A 126 11.27 7.06 16.49
C SER A 126 11.18 5.56 16.19
N THR A 127 10.42 5.20 15.17
CA THR A 127 10.24 3.83 14.70
C THR A 127 10.23 3.77 13.18
N VAL A 128 10.55 2.60 12.63
CA VAL A 128 10.46 2.38 11.19
C VAL A 128 9.00 2.42 10.74
N SER A 129 8.66 3.39 9.91
CA SER A 129 7.31 3.60 9.38
C SER A 129 7.36 4.12 7.93
N PHE A 130 6.19 4.34 7.32
CA PHE A 130 6.14 5.05 6.04
C PHE A 130 6.80 6.43 6.18
N GLY A 131 7.66 6.76 5.23
CA GLY A 131 8.37 8.04 5.21
C GLY A 131 9.70 8.04 5.97
N THR A 132 10.15 6.91 6.51
CA THR A 132 11.45 6.83 7.20
C THR A 132 12.56 6.28 6.30
N ARG A 133 13.77 6.76 6.55
CA ARG A 133 15.03 6.24 5.99
C ARG A 133 15.76 5.51 7.10
N VAL A 134 16.06 4.25 6.85
CA VAL A 134 16.63 3.33 7.85
C VAL A 134 18.01 2.92 7.41
N THR A 135 19.00 3.13 8.28
CA THR A 135 20.35 2.60 8.14
C THR A 135 20.44 1.29 8.90
N LEU A 136 20.74 0.21 8.19
CA LEU A 136 20.88 -1.14 8.70
C LEU A 136 22.33 -1.58 8.62
N LYS A 137 22.82 -2.26 9.65
CA LYS A 137 24.05 -3.02 9.60
C LYS A 137 23.72 -4.48 9.31
N ASP A 138 24.22 -5.00 8.18
CA ASP A 138 24.17 -6.44 7.90
C ASP A 138 25.21 -7.14 8.79
N LEU A 139 24.74 -7.96 9.71
CA LEU A 139 25.62 -8.66 10.68
C LEU A 139 26.33 -9.89 10.08
N LYS A 140 25.97 -10.29 8.85
CA LYS A 140 26.65 -11.36 8.13
C LYS A 140 27.77 -10.83 7.23
N GLU A 141 27.49 -9.74 6.51
CA GLU A 141 28.42 -9.17 5.54
C GLU A 141 29.21 -7.98 6.11
N GLU A 142 28.90 -7.56 7.34
CA GLU A 142 29.48 -6.39 8.04
C GLU A 142 29.38 -5.08 7.24
N LYS A 143 28.33 -4.94 6.42
CA LYS A 143 28.09 -3.78 5.56
C LYS A 143 26.91 -2.97 6.05
N GLU A 144 26.97 -1.66 5.80
CA GLU A 144 25.83 -0.79 5.96
C GLU A 144 24.96 -0.82 4.69
N VAL A 145 23.64 -0.90 4.90
CA VAL A 145 22.63 -0.83 3.86
C VAL A 145 21.59 0.20 4.28
N VAL A 146 21.23 1.07 3.36
CA VAL A 146 20.26 2.14 3.63
C VAL A 146 19.02 1.95 2.77
N TYR A 147 17.85 1.96 3.44
CA TYR A 147 16.57 1.86 2.77
C TYR A 147 15.66 3.01 3.15
N SER A 148 14.94 3.55 2.18
CA SER A 148 13.82 4.46 2.41
C SER A 148 12.52 3.65 2.35
N ILE A 149 11.71 3.71 3.40
CA ILE A 149 10.47 2.94 3.52
C ILE A 149 9.32 3.83 3.06
N LEU A 150 8.84 3.60 1.85
CA LEU A 150 7.76 4.37 1.23
C LEU A 150 6.60 3.46 0.79
N GLY A 151 5.70 3.98 -0.02
CA GLY A 151 4.54 3.26 -0.52
C GLY A 151 4.79 2.48 -1.82
N PRO A 152 3.74 1.80 -2.29
CA PRO A 152 3.82 1.04 -3.55
C PRO A 152 4.06 1.94 -4.77
N TRP A 153 3.62 3.19 -4.73
CA TRP A 153 3.79 4.13 -5.85
C TRP A 153 5.19 4.75 -5.94
N GLU A 154 5.94 4.73 -4.86
CA GLU A 154 7.31 5.25 -4.75
C GLU A 154 8.38 4.17 -4.86
N SER A 155 7.99 2.91 -4.73
CA SER A 155 8.92 1.76 -4.65
C SER A 155 9.88 1.72 -5.84
N ASN A 156 11.17 1.73 -5.52
CA ASN A 156 12.26 1.61 -6.47
C ASN A 156 13.46 0.91 -5.79
N PRO A 157 13.55 -0.43 -5.87
CA PRO A 157 14.61 -1.19 -5.21
C PRO A 157 16.02 -0.77 -5.63
N ASP A 158 16.22 -0.36 -6.89
CA ASP A 158 17.53 0.07 -7.41
C ASP A 158 18.05 1.33 -6.70
N LYS A 159 17.13 2.15 -6.17
CA LYS A 159 17.44 3.34 -5.39
C LYS A 159 17.33 3.12 -3.88
N GLY A 160 17.19 1.87 -3.44
CA GLY A 160 16.97 1.55 -2.04
C GLY A 160 15.62 2.02 -1.48
N ILE A 161 14.62 2.27 -2.34
CA ILE A 161 13.27 2.66 -1.92
C ILE A 161 12.39 1.42 -1.88
N ILE A 162 11.97 1.03 -0.68
CA ILE A 162 11.23 -0.21 -0.42
C ILE A 162 9.79 0.12 -0.06
N ASN A 163 8.86 -0.63 -0.65
CA ASN A 163 7.47 -0.59 -0.25
C ASN A 163 7.32 -1.17 1.17
N TYR A 164 6.70 -0.41 2.09
CA TYR A 164 6.43 -0.86 3.46
C TYR A 164 5.57 -2.14 3.53
N GLN A 165 4.80 -2.45 2.49
CA GLN A 165 3.99 -3.67 2.37
C GLN A 165 4.79 -4.85 1.81
N SER A 166 6.01 -4.64 1.29
CA SER A 166 6.87 -5.72 0.80
C SER A 166 7.32 -6.66 1.94
N PRO A 167 7.78 -7.88 1.63
CA PRO A 167 8.28 -8.80 2.66
C PRO A 167 9.34 -8.17 3.56
N LEU A 168 10.33 -7.46 2.98
CA LEU A 168 11.36 -6.77 3.75
C LEU A 168 10.80 -5.57 4.51
N GLY A 169 9.97 -4.75 3.85
CA GLY A 169 9.32 -3.60 4.49
C GLY A 169 8.53 -3.98 5.73
N LYS A 170 7.73 -5.06 5.66
CA LYS A 170 6.96 -5.58 6.79
C LYS A 170 7.83 -6.08 7.95
N LYS A 171 9.00 -6.66 7.63
CA LYS A 171 9.92 -7.14 8.68
C LYS A 171 10.64 -6.01 9.40
N LEU A 172 10.84 -4.88 8.74
CA LEU A 172 11.45 -3.68 9.33
C LEU A 172 10.44 -2.79 10.07
N TYR A 173 9.16 -2.85 9.71
CA TYR A 173 8.12 -1.94 10.18
C TYR A 173 7.92 -2.02 11.71
N ASN A 174 7.73 -0.86 12.36
CA ASN A 174 7.55 -0.68 13.82
C ASN A 174 8.78 -0.98 14.70
N HIS A 175 9.93 -1.33 14.13
CA HIS A 175 11.16 -1.53 14.90
C HIS A 175 11.86 -0.19 15.21
N LYS A 176 12.75 -0.22 16.21
CA LYS A 176 13.47 0.95 16.74
C LYS A 176 14.96 0.85 16.48
N PRO A 177 15.70 1.97 16.56
CA PRO A 177 17.16 1.94 16.57
C PRO A 177 17.69 1.04 17.68
N GLY A 178 18.67 0.19 17.35
CA GLY A 178 19.27 -0.80 18.23
C GLY A 178 18.64 -2.21 18.13
N ASP A 179 17.46 -2.35 17.50
CA ASP A 179 16.81 -3.65 17.33
C ASP A 179 17.63 -4.54 16.37
N GLU A 180 17.80 -5.80 16.73
CA GLU A 180 18.37 -6.85 15.89
C GLU A 180 17.27 -7.73 15.31
N LEU A 181 17.28 -7.92 14.01
CA LEU A 181 16.28 -8.65 13.24
C LEU A 181 16.90 -9.83 12.54
N THR A 182 16.34 -11.02 12.74
CA THR A 182 16.68 -12.21 11.98
C THR A 182 15.43 -12.72 11.28
N PHE A 183 15.47 -12.82 9.98
CA PHE A 183 14.32 -13.28 9.19
C PHE A 183 14.76 -13.88 7.86
N GLU A 184 13.90 -14.66 7.27
CA GLU A 184 14.12 -15.31 5.98
C GLU A 184 13.16 -14.73 4.92
N ILE A 185 13.69 -14.44 3.73
CA ILE A 185 12.93 -14.02 2.55
C ILE A 185 13.52 -14.79 1.35
N ASN A 186 12.65 -15.52 0.63
CA ASN A 186 13.04 -16.31 -0.54
C ASN A 186 14.23 -17.25 -0.25
N GLU A 187 14.13 -18.04 0.82
CA GLU A 187 15.15 -19.01 1.27
C GLU A 187 16.51 -18.37 1.64
N ARG A 188 16.58 -17.05 1.73
CA ARG A 188 17.77 -16.33 2.18
C ARG A 188 17.53 -15.74 3.56
N GLU A 189 18.41 -16.09 4.51
CA GLU A 189 18.42 -15.55 5.86
C GLU A 189 19.13 -14.19 5.90
N TYR A 190 18.47 -13.22 6.51
CA TYR A 190 18.96 -11.87 6.75
C TYR A 190 19.15 -11.64 8.25
N LYS A 191 20.24 -10.98 8.63
CA LYS A 191 20.52 -10.56 10.01
C LYS A 191 20.91 -9.10 10.01
N TYR A 192 19.99 -8.24 10.42
CA TYR A 192 20.20 -6.81 10.43
C TYR A 192 20.09 -6.25 11.84
N ARG A 193 20.93 -5.22 12.12
CA ARG A 193 20.73 -4.32 13.24
C ARG A 193 20.33 -2.96 12.70
N ILE A 194 19.29 -2.34 13.30
CA ILE A 194 18.89 -0.98 12.96
C ILE A 194 19.84 -0.01 13.68
N GLU A 195 20.66 0.70 12.91
CA GLU A 195 21.59 1.66 13.48
C GLU A 195 20.94 3.04 13.64
N LYS A 196 20.19 3.49 12.63
CA LYS A 196 19.60 4.83 12.59
C LYS A 196 18.29 4.87 11.83
N ILE A 197 17.38 5.73 12.29
CA ILE A 197 16.14 6.05 11.58
C ILE A 197 16.07 7.57 11.41
N GLU A 198 15.79 8.02 10.21
CA GLU A 198 15.63 9.43 9.83
C GLU A 198 14.38 9.60 8.99
N VAL A 199 13.91 10.85 8.82
CA VAL A 199 12.86 11.13 7.84
C VAL A 199 13.45 10.99 6.44
N ALA A 200 12.79 10.21 5.57
CA ALA A 200 13.19 10.06 4.18
C ALA A 200 12.94 11.35 3.38
N GLU A 201 13.72 11.56 2.35
CA GLU A 201 13.47 12.65 1.40
C GLU A 201 12.41 12.19 0.37
N PHE A 202 11.19 12.71 0.50
CA PHE A 202 10.11 12.52 -0.47
C PHE A 202 9.23 13.78 -0.55
N LYS A 203 8.51 13.95 -1.64
CA LYS A 203 7.68 15.14 -1.91
C LYS A 203 6.25 14.76 -2.23
#